data_18401b734b85edd88c309e954a6a0f89
#
_entry.id   18401b734b85edd88c309e954a6a0f89
#
_cell.length_a   1.000
_cell.length_b   1.000
_cell.length_c   1.000
_cell.angle_alpha   90.00
_cell.angle_beta   90.00
_cell.angle_gamma   90.00
#
_symmetry.space_group_name_H-M   'P 1'
#
loop_
_entity.id
_entity.type
_entity.pdbx_description
1 polymer ?
#
loop_
_entity_poly.entity_id
_entity_poly.type
_entity_poly.pdbx_seq_one_letter_code
_entity_poly.pdbx_strand_id
1 'polypeptide(L)'
;MIERILCRVPMWYRMLVPGARWRIPALKGKSIYLTFDDGPIPEVTPWVLDQLDELGIKATFFCVADNVRRYPELFEEIRRRGHMVGNHTYHHIQGIFHSTKEYMLDVYDAHELIHSRYFRPPHGHLRFSQNRELSHSFEIVTWDVVTRDYYAELSPETIVGYVKRYAR
;
A
#
# COMPACT_ATOMS: atom_id res chain seq x y z
N MET A 1 21.11 -11.66 8.45
CA MET A 1 19.85 -12.20 9.04
C MET A 1 18.83 -11.11 9.30
N ILE A 2 19.21 -10.00 9.91
CA ILE A 2 18.34 -8.83 10.21
C ILE A 2 17.76 -8.22 8.93
N GLU A 3 18.55 -7.96 7.89
CA GLU A 3 18.06 -7.44 6.59
C GLU A 3 16.91 -8.26 5.99
N ARG A 4 17.01 -9.60 6.05
CA ARG A 4 15.97 -10.48 5.52
C ARG A 4 14.63 -10.31 6.24
N ILE A 5 14.68 -10.05 7.55
CA ILE A 5 13.48 -9.82 8.37
C ILE A 5 12.87 -8.45 8.06
N LEU A 6 13.71 -7.46 7.76
CA LEU A 6 13.29 -6.09 7.49
C LEU A 6 12.71 -5.90 6.07
N CYS A 7 13.21 -6.66 5.08
CA CYS A 7 12.77 -6.53 3.69
C CYS A 7 11.70 -7.56 3.29
N ARG A 8 11.52 -8.62 4.06
CA ARG A 8 10.52 -9.66 3.81
C ARG A 8 9.77 -10.00 5.09
N VAL A 9 8.47 -9.80 5.05
CA VAL A 9 7.60 -10.04 6.21
C VAL A 9 7.64 -11.50 6.64
N PRO A 10 8.02 -11.81 7.90
CA PRO A 10 8.09 -13.17 8.40
C PRO A 10 6.72 -13.86 8.42
N MET A 11 6.69 -15.19 8.29
CA MET A 11 5.44 -15.96 8.27
C MET A 11 4.62 -15.76 9.54
N TRP A 12 5.26 -15.72 10.71
CA TRP A 12 4.55 -15.51 11.98
C TRP A 12 3.81 -14.17 12.02
N TYR A 13 4.39 -13.11 11.41
CA TYR A 13 3.71 -11.81 11.33
C TYR A 13 2.48 -11.87 10.42
N ARG A 14 2.57 -12.61 9.30
CA ARG A 14 1.44 -12.79 8.38
C ARG A 14 0.23 -13.44 9.07
N MET A 15 0.47 -14.26 10.10
CA MET A 15 -0.60 -14.88 10.89
C MET A 15 -1.35 -13.88 11.78
N LEU A 16 -0.79 -12.69 12.05
CA LEU A 16 -1.46 -11.63 12.82
C LEU A 16 -2.51 -10.88 11.99
N VAL A 17 -2.45 -10.98 10.65
CA VAL A 17 -3.43 -10.36 9.75
C VAL A 17 -4.00 -11.45 8.84
N PRO A 18 -4.84 -12.35 9.39
CA PRO A 18 -5.41 -13.45 8.62
C PRO A 18 -6.32 -12.93 7.49
N GLY A 19 -6.28 -13.59 6.36
CA GLY A 19 -7.06 -13.21 5.16
C GLY A 19 -6.43 -12.08 4.32
N ALA A 20 -5.37 -11.40 4.81
CA ALA A 20 -4.68 -10.41 4.01
C ALA A 20 -3.91 -11.04 2.82
N ARG A 21 -3.92 -10.35 1.69
CA ARG A 21 -3.16 -10.73 0.49
C ARG A 21 -1.73 -10.23 0.60
N TRP A 22 -0.82 -11.12 0.92
CA TRP A 22 0.63 -10.88 0.97
C TRP A 22 1.32 -11.14 -0.37
N ARG A 23 0.68 -11.96 -1.20
CA ARG A 23 1.13 -12.33 -2.53
C ARG A 23 -0.06 -12.53 -3.45
N ILE A 24 0.11 -12.15 -4.69
CA ILE A 24 -0.82 -12.47 -5.78
C ILE A 24 -0.07 -13.43 -6.72
N PRO A 25 -0.61 -14.64 -6.96
CA PRO A 25 0.00 -15.55 -7.92
C PRO A 25 0.08 -14.92 -9.31
N ALA A 26 1.21 -15.06 -9.96
CA ALA A 26 1.34 -14.64 -11.35
C ALA A 26 0.43 -15.51 -12.24
N LEU A 27 -0.33 -14.88 -13.11
CA LEU A 27 -1.17 -15.58 -14.09
C LEU A 27 -0.33 -16.27 -15.16
N LYS A 28 0.79 -15.67 -15.56
CA LYS A 28 1.77 -16.23 -16.50
C LYS A 28 3.17 -15.73 -16.13
N GLY A 29 4.14 -16.64 -16.11
CA GLY A 29 5.55 -16.32 -15.89
C GLY A 29 5.84 -15.71 -14.52
N LYS A 30 6.84 -14.81 -14.46
CA LYS A 30 7.21 -14.06 -13.27
C LYS A 30 6.60 -12.67 -13.33
N SER A 31 5.90 -12.27 -12.29
CA SER A 31 5.26 -10.95 -12.21
C SER A 31 5.57 -10.28 -10.88
N ILE A 32 5.78 -8.97 -10.94
CA ILE A 32 5.91 -8.09 -9.78
C ILE A 32 4.74 -7.10 -9.83
N TYR A 33 4.05 -6.94 -8.71
CA TYR A 33 2.99 -5.95 -8.55
C TYR A 33 3.56 -4.76 -7.78
N LEU A 34 3.76 -3.64 -8.46
CA LEU A 34 4.23 -2.41 -7.84
C LEU A 34 3.10 -1.73 -7.09
N THR A 35 3.38 -1.29 -5.88
CA THR A 35 2.44 -0.52 -5.06
C THR A 35 3.13 0.68 -4.45
N PHE A 36 2.41 1.78 -4.38
CA PHE A 36 2.85 3.04 -3.78
C PHE A 36 1.85 3.43 -2.70
N ASP A 37 2.35 3.81 -1.54
CA ASP A 37 1.54 4.21 -0.40
C ASP A 37 1.61 5.75 -0.21
N ASP A 38 0.75 6.31 0.65
CA ASP A 38 0.74 7.68 1.15
C ASP A 38 0.34 8.78 0.15
N GLY A 39 0.26 8.49 -1.15
CA GLY A 39 -0.15 9.47 -2.16
C GLY A 39 -1.63 9.91 -2.06
N PRO A 40 -2.06 10.82 -2.95
CA PRO A 40 -1.26 11.58 -3.92
C PRO A 40 -0.41 12.69 -3.27
N ILE A 41 0.79 12.91 -3.77
CA ILE A 41 1.71 13.96 -3.29
C ILE A 41 2.21 14.74 -4.52
N PRO A 42 2.00 16.07 -4.61
CA PRO A 42 2.32 16.87 -5.80
C PRO A 42 3.77 16.80 -6.25
N GLU A 43 4.71 16.69 -5.31
CA GLU A 43 6.15 16.68 -5.60
C GLU A 43 6.63 15.35 -6.20
N VAL A 44 5.91 14.25 -5.93
CA VAL A 44 6.38 12.89 -6.24
C VAL A 44 5.46 12.17 -7.21
N THR A 45 4.14 12.23 -6.99
CA THR A 45 3.17 11.41 -7.73
C THR A 45 3.21 11.66 -9.25
N PRO A 46 3.29 12.90 -9.77
CA PRO A 46 3.38 13.13 -11.22
C PRO A 46 4.61 12.47 -11.83
N TRP A 47 5.77 12.62 -11.20
CA TRP A 47 7.00 12.00 -11.67
C TRP A 47 6.90 10.45 -11.71
N VAL A 48 6.33 9.84 -10.67
CA VAL A 48 6.10 8.39 -10.64
C VAL A 48 5.19 7.96 -11.77
N LEU A 49 4.11 8.70 -12.02
CA LEU A 49 3.17 8.41 -13.11
C LEU A 49 3.84 8.48 -14.48
N ASP A 50 4.69 9.49 -14.70
CA ASP A 50 5.44 9.64 -15.95
C ASP A 50 6.41 8.47 -16.15
N GLN A 51 7.13 8.04 -15.11
CA GLN A 51 8.01 6.87 -15.18
C GLN A 51 7.25 5.58 -15.49
N LEU A 52 6.07 5.39 -14.89
CA LEU A 52 5.23 4.22 -15.15
C LEU A 52 4.70 4.20 -16.59
N ASP A 53 4.34 5.36 -17.14
CA ASP A 53 3.89 5.49 -18.52
C ASP A 53 5.04 5.26 -19.52
N GLU A 54 6.23 5.80 -19.26
CA GLU A 54 7.44 5.53 -20.08
C GLU A 54 7.78 4.04 -20.15
N LEU A 55 7.59 3.32 -19.04
CA LEU A 55 7.82 1.88 -18.98
C LEU A 55 6.63 1.04 -19.47
N GLY A 56 5.50 1.64 -19.78
CA GLY A 56 4.28 0.95 -20.21
C GLY A 56 3.68 0.03 -19.13
N ILE A 57 3.90 0.30 -17.84
CA ILE A 57 3.44 -0.53 -16.73
C ILE A 57 2.40 0.17 -15.86
N LYS A 58 1.58 -0.62 -15.17
CA LYS A 58 0.58 -0.10 -14.24
C LYS A 58 0.89 -0.54 -12.81
N ALA A 59 0.45 0.26 -11.85
CA ALA A 59 0.68 0.07 -10.43
C ALA A 59 -0.60 0.26 -9.62
N THR A 60 -0.53 0.00 -8.32
CA THR A 60 -1.60 0.29 -7.37
C THR A 60 -1.12 1.36 -6.39
N PHE A 61 -1.94 2.40 -6.21
CA PHE A 61 -1.68 3.48 -5.26
C PHE A 61 -2.65 3.37 -4.08
N PHE A 62 -2.12 3.12 -2.89
CA PHE A 62 -2.89 3.17 -1.64
C PHE A 62 -2.86 4.60 -1.13
N CYS A 63 -3.97 5.29 -1.32
CA CYS A 63 -4.06 6.74 -1.11
C CYS A 63 -4.57 7.07 0.30
N VAL A 64 -3.98 8.08 0.91
CA VAL A 64 -4.46 8.73 2.12
C VAL A 64 -5.55 9.73 1.73
N ALA A 65 -6.75 9.60 2.31
CA ALA A 65 -7.89 10.38 1.85
C ALA A 65 -7.76 11.88 2.11
N ASP A 66 -7.04 12.31 3.16
CA ASP A 66 -6.75 13.74 3.35
C ASP A 66 -5.92 14.31 2.19
N ASN A 67 -4.99 13.53 1.62
CA ASN A 67 -4.26 13.92 0.42
C ASN A 67 -5.17 13.92 -0.82
N VAL A 68 -6.09 12.95 -0.94
CA VAL A 68 -7.09 12.95 -2.03
C VAL A 68 -7.97 14.19 -1.96
N ARG A 69 -8.41 14.57 -0.77
CA ARG A 69 -9.19 15.80 -0.54
C ARG A 69 -8.42 17.07 -0.91
N ARG A 70 -7.13 17.12 -0.61
CA ARG A 70 -6.25 18.26 -0.92
C ARG A 70 -5.89 18.34 -2.40
N TYR A 71 -5.72 17.20 -3.05
CA TYR A 71 -5.22 17.08 -4.43
C TYR A 71 -6.12 16.20 -5.29
N PRO A 72 -7.42 16.54 -5.41
CA PRO A 72 -8.39 15.69 -6.12
C PRO A 72 -8.05 15.51 -7.60
N GLU A 73 -7.51 16.53 -8.26
CA GLU A 73 -7.10 16.43 -9.66
C GLU A 73 -5.98 15.42 -9.87
N LEU A 74 -5.04 15.36 -8.94
CA LEU A 74 -3.93 14.40 -8.99
C LEU A 74 -4.41 12.96 -8.71
N PHE A 75 -5.39 12.80 -7.84
CA PHE A 75 -6.03 11.50 -7.61
C PHE A 75 -6.76 11.01 -8.87
N GLU A 76 -7.52 11.87 -9.54
CA GLU A 76 -8.17 11.53 -10.81
C GLU A 76 -7.14 11.28 -11.93
N GLU A 77 -6.00 11.95 -11.91
CA GLU A 77 -4.88 11.69 -12.83
C GLU A 77 -4.36 10.25 -12.68
N ILE A 78 -4.16 9.75 -11.44
CA ILE A 78 -3.78 8.36 -11.17
C ILE A 78 -4.77 7.39 -11.84
N ARG A 79 -6.07 7.64 -11.68
CA ARG A 79 -7.14 6.81 -12.26
C ARG A 79 -7.19 6.90 -13.77
N ARG A 80 -7.11 8.12 -14.31
CA ARG A 80 -7.15 8.39 -15.77
C ARG A 80 -6.01 7.72 -16.51
N ARG A 81 -4.82 7.63 -15.89
CA ARG A 81 -3.68 6.89 -16.44
C ARG A 81 -3.80 5.37 -16.25
N GLY A 82 -4.94 4.87 -15.74
CA GLY A 82 -5.26 3.43 -15.67
C GLY A 82 -4.56 2.68 -14.54
N HIS A 83 -4.12 3.38 -13.50
CA HIS A 83 -3.62 2.75 -12.29
C HIS A 83 -4.77 2.38 -11.35
N MET A 84 -4.53 1.39 -10.48
CA MET A 84 -5.48 1.03 -9.44
C MET A 84 -5.29 1.93 -8.23
N VAL A 85 -6.39 2.22 -7.53
CA VAL A 85 -6.36 2.93 -6.26
C VAL A 85 -6.85 2.04 -5.12
N GLY A 86 -6.31 2.23 -3.94
CA GLY A 86 -6.70 1.56 -2.70
C GLY A 86 -6.82 2.56 -1.55
N ASN A 87 -7.56 2.17 -0.53
CA ASN A 87 -7.76 2.97 0.68
C ASN A 87 -6.58 2.77 1.65
N HIS A 88 -6.00 3.89 2.12
CA HIS A 88 -4.90 3.92 3.11
C HIS A 88 -5.26 4.74 4.33
N THR A 89 -6.53 4.66 4.78
CA THR A 89 -7.16 5.46 5.82
C THR A 89 -7.34 6.95 5.45
N TYR A 90 -8.06 7.70 6.28
CA TYR A 90 -8.24 9.13 6.03
C TYR A 90 -7.03 9.94 6.48
N HIS A 91 -6.55 9.70 7.73
CA HIS A 91 -5.48 10.48 8.36
C HIS A 91 -4.17 9.70 8.53
N HIS A 92 -3.99 8.58 7.81
CA HIS A 92 -2.82 7.71 7.93
C HIS A 92 -2.58 7.21 9.37
N ILE A 93 -3.65 6.88 10.11
CA ILE A 93 -3.56 6.45 11.50
C ILE A 93 -3.12 4.98 11.63
N GLN A 94 -2.33 4.70 12.67
CA GLN A 94 -1.90 3.33 12.97
C GLN A 94 -2.95 2.60 13.80
N GLY A 95 -3.48 1.48 13.28
CA GLY A 95 -4.55 0.74 13.93
C GLY A 95 -4.27 0.32 15.38
N ILE A 96 -3.03 -0.06 15.70
CA ILE A 96 -2.66 -0.52 17.05
C ILE A 96 -2.82 0.56 18.15
N PHE A 97 -2.79 1.84 17.80
CA PHE A 97 -2.92 2.95 18.75
C PHE A 97 -4.34 3.49 18.88
N HIS A 98 -5.28 2.98 18.06
CA HIS A 98 -6.67 3.44 18.05
C HIS A 98 -7.63 2.32 18.42
N SER A 99 -8.78 2.67 19.00
CA SER A 99 -9.87 1.71 19.19
C SER A 99 -10.38 1.20 17.83
N THR A 100 -11.02 0.04 17.82
CA THR A 100 -11.60 -0.50 16.57
C THR A 100 -12.62 0.48 15.99
N LYS A 101 -13.45 1.09 16.82
CA LYS A 101 -14.45 2.05 16.35
C LYS A 101 -13.83 3.28 15.68
N GLU A 102 -12.85 3.91 16.30
CA GLU A 102 -12.16 5.08 15.74
C GLU A 102 -11.47 4.74 14.43
N TYR A 103 -10.78 3.61 14.40
CA TYR A 103 -10.08 3.16 13.19
C TYR A 103 -11.04 2.88 12.03
N MET A 104 -12.17 2.20 12.31
CA MET A 104 -13.17 1.92 11.29
C MET A 104 -13.84 3.18 10.75
N LEU A 105 -14.10 4.18 11.60
CA LEU A 105 -14.61 5.48 11.14
C LEU A 105 -13.64 6.14 10.17
N ASP A 106 -12.35 6.22 10.51
CA ASP A 106 -11.33 6.81 9.65
C ASP A 106 -11.20 6.06 8.29
N VAL A 107 -11.34 4.73 8.29
CA VAL A 107 -11.33 3.93 7.07
C VAL A 107 -12.58 4.16 6.21
N TYR A 108 -13.77 4.24 6.81
CA TYR A 108 -15.00 4.46 6.07
C TYR A 108 -15.10 5.90 5.55
N ASP A 109 -14.67 6.90 6.31
CA ASP A 109 -14.57 8.29 5.84
C ASP A 109 -13.62 8.38 4.61
N ALA A 110 -12.51 7.64 4.62
CA ALA A 110 -11.64 7.52 3.47
C ALA A 110 -12.32 6.83 2.28
N HIS A 111 -13.15 5.82 2.54
CA HIS A 111 -13.86 5.09 1.50
C HIS A 111 -14.83 5.97 0.71
N GLU A 112 -15.46 6.95 1.35
CA GLU A 112 -16.36 7.92 0.70
C GLU A 112 -15.68 8.78 -0.37
N LEU A 113 -14.34 8.91 -0.31
CA LEU A 113 -13.58 9.65 -1.32
C LEU A 113 -12.88 8.71 -2.33
N ILE A 114 -12.36 7.58 -1.86
CA ILE A 114 -11.49 6.71 -2.67
C ILE A 114 -12.31 5.67 -3.45
N HIS A 115 -13.44 5.21 -2.91
CA HIS A 115 -14.33 4.21 -3.51
C HIS A 115 -13.62 2.94 -3.99
N SER A 116 -12.74 2.39 -3.15
CA SER A 116 -12.00 1.17 -3.47
C SER A 116 -12.29 0.05 -2.49
N ARG A 117 -12.44 -1.17 -3.01
CA ARG A 117 -12.52 -2.37 -2.17
C ARG A 117 -11.15 -2.81 -1.61
N TYR A 118 -10.05 -2.29 -2.18
CA TYR A 118 -8.71 -2.59 -1.70
C TYR A 118 -8.34 -1.67 -0.56
N PHE A 119 -7.82 -2.25 0.50
CA PHE A 119 -7.37 -1.55 1.69
C PHE A 119 -5.98 -1.98 2.08
N ARG A 120 -5.13 -1.03 2.48
CA ARG A 120 -3.83 -1.31 3.09
C ARG A 120 -3.73 -0.57 4.41
N PRO A 121 -3.47 -1.27 5.53
CA PRO A 121 -3.29 -0.59 6.81
C PRO A 121 -1.98 0.20 6.83
N PRO A 122 -1.97 1.46 7.31
CA PRO A 122 -0.75 2.20 7.55
C PRO A 122 0.24 1.40 8.39
N HIS A 123 1.52 1.41 7.99
CA HIS A 123 2.60 0.64 8.60
C HIS A 123 2.38 -0.89 8.64
N GLY A 124 1.33 -1.39 8.02
CA GLY A 124 0.95 -2.82 8.04
C GLY A 124 0.34 -3.30 9.36
N HIS A 125 0.01 -2.40 10.29
CA HIS A 125 -0.41 -2.75 11.65
C HIS A 125 -1.92 -2.70 11.84
N LEU A 126 -2.50 -3.81 12.29
CA LEU A 126 -3.90 -3.94 12.67
C LEU A 126 -4.05 -4.68 14.00
N ARG A 127 -5.07 -4.32 14.77
CA ARG A 127 -5.60 -5.18 15.83
C ARG A 127 -6.42 -6.31 15.21
N PHE A 128 -6.51 -7.43 15.88
CA PHE A 128 -7.31 -8.56 15.39
C PHE A 128 -8.80 -8.20 15.16
N SER A 129 -9.38 -7.38 16.06
CA SER A 129 -10.75 -6.88 15.90
C SER A 129 -10.93 -6.01 14.68
N GLN A 130 -9.97 -5.13 14.36
CA GLN A 130 -9.97 -4.30 13.17
C GLN A 130 -9.84 -5.15 11.90
N ASN A 131 -8.91 -6.10 11.90
CA ASN A 131 -8.74 -7.02 10.77
C ASN A 131 -10.03 -7.80 10.47
N ARG A 132 -10.69 -8.32 11.52
CA ARG A 132 -11.96 -9.04 11.36
C ARG A 132 -13.04 -8.17 10.76
N GLU A 133 -13.20 -6.94 11.24
CA GLU A 133 -14.21 -5.99 10.76
C GLU A 133 -13.94 -5.61 9.29
N LEU A 134 -12.71 -5.23 8.99
CA LEU A 134 -12.30 -4.84 7.63
C LEU A 134 -12.48 -5.96 6.60
N SER A 135 -12.25 -7.20 7.00
CA SER A 135 -12.37 -8.36 6.09
C SER A 135 -13.77 -8.58 5.54
N HIS A 136 -14.81 -7.99 6.14
CA HIS A 136 -16.19 -8.06 5.64
C HIS A 136 -16.44 -7.12 4.46
N SER A 137 -15.71 -5.99 4.40
CA SER A 137 -15.96 -4.93 3.43
C SER A 137 -14.80 -4.71 2.46
N PHE A 138 -13.58 -5.09 2.84
CA PHE A 138 -12.37 -4.80 2.09
C PHE A 138 -11.52 -6.05 1.83
N GLU A 139 -10.82 -6.02 0.70
CA GLU A 139 -9.68 -6.90 0.46
C GLU A 139 -8.42 -6.23 1.04
N ILE A 140 -7.92 -6.80 2.14
CA ILE A 140 -6.71 -6.28 2.80
C ILE A 140 -5.51 -6.73 1.98
N VAL A 141 -4.76 -5.77 1.43
CA VAL A 141 -3.56 -5.99 0.61
C VAL A 141 -2.34 -5.46 1.35
N THR A 142 -1.38 -6.32 1.55
CA THR A 142 -0.10 -5.99 2.18
C THR A 142 1.03 -6.13 1.16
N TRP A 143 2.25 -6.38 1.59
CA TRP A 143 3.42 -6.54 0.74
C TRP A 143 4.20 -7.80 1.07
N ASP A 144 4.80 -8.43 0.07
CA ASP A 144 5.75 -9.54 0.26
C ASP A 144 7.18 -9.02 0.45
N VAL A 145 7.52 -7.93 -0.25
CA VAL A 145 8.82 -7.24 -0.16
C VAL A 145 8.59 -5.78 0.20
N VAL A 146 9.27 -5.31 1.21
CA VAL A 146 9.37 -3.90 1.61
C VAL A 146 10.68 -3.35 1.07
N THR A 147 10.62 -2.35 0.24
CA THR A 147 11.79 -1.73 -0.39
C THR A 147 12.61 -0.88 0.59
N ARG A 148 11.95 -0.35 1.63
CA ARG A 148 12.53 0.57 2.62
C ARG A 148 13.03 1.89 2.02
N ASP A 149 12.45 2.28 0.91
CA ASP A 149 12.75 3.53 0.19
C ASP A 149 12.50 4.81 1.00
N TYR A 150 11.72 4.70 2.08
CA TYR A 150 11.51 5.78 3.05
C TYR A 150 12.73 6.06 3.96
N TYR A 151 13.80 5.27 3.89
CA TYR A 151 15.06 5.55 4.58
C TYR A 151 16.00 6.32 3.65
N ALA A 152 16.21 7.59 3.93
CA ALA A 152 17.04 8.49 3.13
C ALA A 152 18.52 8.03 3.03
N GLU A 153 18.97 7.19 3.95
CA GLU A 153 20.35 6.64 3.97
C GLU A 153 20.56 5.49 2.97
N LEU A 154 19.48 4.92 2.43
CA LEU A 154 19.59 3.82 1.47
C LEU A 154 19.78 4.35 0.06
N SER A 155 20.82 3.88 -0.63
CA SER A 155 20.99 4.19 -2.04
C SER A 155 19.97 3.47 -2.93
N PRO A 156 19.63 4.02 -4.10
CA PRO A 156 18.75 3.37 -5.08
C PRO A 156 19.22 1.96 -5.46
N GLU A 157 20.55 1.74 -5.57
CA GLU A 157 21.14 0.43 -5.90
C GLU A 157 20.88 -0.59 -4.80
N THR A 158 20.93 -0.17 -3.54
CA THR A 158 20.61 -1.01 -2.38
C THR A 158 19.14 -1.42 -2.41
N ILE A 159 18.25 -0.48 -2.68
CA ILE A 159 16.79 -0.71 -2.77
C ILE A 159 16.48 -1.70 -3.91
N VAL A 160 17.04 -1.48 -5.09
CA VAL A 160 16.92 -2.40 -6.24
C VAL A 160 17.50 -3.78 -5.90
N GLY A 161 18.61 -3.82 -5.16
CA GLY A 161 19.23 -5.05 -4.66
C GLY A 161 18.27 -5.86 -3.77
N TYR A 162 17.49 -5.21 -2.92
CA TYR A 162 16.46 -5.87 -2.09
C TYR A 162 15.36 -6.49 -2.97
N VAL A 163 14.85 -5.75 -3.95
CA VAL A 163 13.85 -6.29 -4.88
C VAL A 163 14.37 -7.52 -5.61
N LYS A 164 15.56 -7.43 -6.23
CA LYS A 164 16.18 -8.56 -6.96
C LYS A 164 16.40 -9.80 -6.07
N ARG A 165 16.73 -9.60 -4.81
CA ARG A 165 17.04 -10.68 -3.87
C ARG A 165 15.80 -11.32 -3.27
N TYR A 166 14.73 -10.57 -3.01
CA TYR A 166 13.60 -11.01 -2.20
C TYR A 166 12.29 -11.15 -2.98
N ALA A 167 12.11 -10.50 -4.13
CA ALA A 167 10.96 -10.73 -5.00
C ALA A 167 11.05 -12.13 -5.66
N ARG A 168 9.95 -12.89 -5.63
CA ARG A 168 9.90 -14.28 -6.12
C ARG A 168 8.59 -14.55 -6.85
#